data_0c88742b258e9441664fd8f53b3c6a36
#
_entry.id   0c88742b258e9441664fd8f53b3c6a36
#
_cell.length_a   1.000
_cell.length_b   1.000
_cell.length_c   1.000
_cell.angle_alpha   90.00
_cell.angle_beta   90.00
_cell.angle_gamma   90.00
#
_symmetry.space_group_name_H-M   'P 1'
#
loop_
_entity.id
_entity.type
_entity.pdbx_description
1 polymer ?
#
loop_
_entity_poly.entity_id
_entity_poly.type
_entity_poly.pdbx_seq_one_letter_code
_entity_poly.pdbx_strand_id
1 'polypeptide(L)'
;LASLLFMRRIARMTRLAPVNVDVPDDVLVLRVIGPLFFAAAEGLFTDLETRITGKRIVVLKWDAVPVLDAGGLDAFQRFVKRLPEGCELRISNLEFQPLRTMARAGIQPIPGRLAFFPNRDAALADI
;
A
#
# COMPACT_ATOMS: atom_id res chain seq x y z
N LEU A 1 -11.57 -8.54 -27.24
CA LEU A 1 -12.50 -7.53 -26.66
C LEU A 1 -12.96 -7.91 -25.26
N ALA A 2 -13.42 -9.17 -25.06
CA ALA A 2 -13.86 -9.63 -23.74
C ALA A 2 -12.72 -9.60 -22.73
N SER A 3 -11.49 -9.97 -23.12
CA SER A 3 -10.31 -9.93 -22.25
C SER A 3 -10.00 -8.51 -21.78
N LEU A 4 -10.09 -7.54 -22.68
CA LEU A 4 -9.80 -6.15 -22.36
C LEU A 4 -10.82 -5.60 -21.38
N LEU A 5 -12.11 -5.90 -21.56
CA LEU A 5 -13.16 -5.49 -20.63
C LEU A 5 -12.98 -6.13 -19.26
N PHE A 6 -12.61 -7.41 -19.22
CA PHE A 6 -12.34 -8.13 -17.98
C PHE A 6 -11.16 -7.51 -17.23
N MET A 7 -10.06 -7.19 -17.91
CA MET A 7 -8.90 -6.55 -17.30
C MET A 7 -9.22 -5.16 -16.74
N ARG A 8 -10.03 -4.37 -17.43
CA ARG A 8 -10.52 -3.09 -16.92
C ARG A 8 -11.34 -3.25 -15.65
N ARG A 9 -12.19 -4.28 -15.60
CA ARG A 9 -13.01 -4.57 -14.42
C ARG A 9 -12.13 -4.92 -13.22
N ILE A 10 -11.11 -5.76 -13.41
CA ILE A 10 -10.16 -6.12 -12.35
C ILE A 10 -9.42 -4.87 -11.84
N ALA A 11 -8.91 -4.04 -12.75
CA ALA A 11 -8.20 -2.82 -12.38
C ALA A 11 -9.07 -1.86 -11.55
N ARG A 12 -10.37 -1.77 -11.88
CA ARG A 12 -11.32 -0.92 -11.14
C ARG A 12 -11.65 -1.47 -9.75
N MET A 13 -11.45 -2.77 -9.52
CA MET A 13 -11.68 -3.39 -8.22
C MET A 13 -10.58 -3.03 -7.21
N THR A 14 -9.41 -2.62 -7.68
CA THR A 14 -8.29 -2.23 -6.85
C THR A 14 -8.38 -0.73 -6.55
N ARG A 15 -8.44 -0.39 -5.27
CA ARG A 15 -8.64 1.00 -4.87
C ARG A 15 -8.15 1.26 -3.45
N LEU A 16 -8.00 2.53 -3.11
CA LEU A 16 -7.79 3.00 -1.76
C LEU A 16 -9.13 3.37 -1.14
N ALA A 17 -9.33 2.98 0.13
CA ALA A 17 -10.53 3.32 0.88
C ALA A 17 -10.15 4.02 2.18
N PRO A 18 -10.90 5.04 2.62
CA PRO A 18 -10.63 5.69 3.89
C PRO A 18 -10.89 4.72 5.06
N VAL A 19 -10.12 4.90 6.13
CA VAL A 19 -10.32 4.19 7.39
C VAL A 19 -10.79 5.21 8.41
N ASN A 20 -11.92 4.93 9.06
CA ASN A 20 -12.46 5.81 10.09
C ASN A 20 -11.69 5.61 11.38
N VAL A 21 -10.71 6.47 11.61
CA VAL A 21 -9.86 6.47 12.80
C VAL A 21 -9.46 7.90 13.11
N ASP A 22 -9.39 8.21 14.40
CA ASP A 22 -8.99 9.55 14.86
C ASP A 22 -7.46 9.63 14.92
N VAL A 23 -6.89 10.42 14.02
CA VAL A 23 -5.43 10.62 13.90
C VAL A 23 -5.13 12.09 13.63
N PRO A 24 -3.89 12.54 13.93
CA PRO A 24 -3.47 13.90 13.56
C PRO A 24 -3.58 14.15 12.06
N ASP A 25 -3.66 15.41 11.67
CA ASP A 25 -3.83 15.81 10.25
C ASP A 25 -2.66 15.38 9.37
N ASP A 26 -1.47 15.23 9.94
CA ASP A 26 -0.27 14.81 9.20
C ASP A 26 -0.10 13.29 9.15
N VAL A 27 -1.10 12.54 9.60
CA VAL A 27 -1.14 11.08 9.53
C VAL A 27 -2.30 10.67 8.64
N LEU A 28 -2.00 9.82 7.64
CA LEU A 28 -3.00 9.30 6.71
C LEU A 28 -3.15 7.80 6.94
N VAL A 29 -4.39 7.32 7.09
CA VAL A 29 -4.68 5.90 7.23
C VAL A 29 -5.65 5.48 6.13
N LEU A 30 -5.21 4.56 5.28
CA LEU A 30 -6.00 4.06 4.17
C LEU A 30 -5.99 2.54 4.13
N ARG A 31 -7.01 1.97 3.55
CA ARG A 31 -7.08 0.55 3.27
C ARG A 31 -6.86 0.32 1.79
N VAL A 32 -5.97 -0.61 1.46
CA VAL A 32 -5.77 -1.06 0.08
C VAL A 32 -6.73 -2.22 -0.17
N ILE A 33 -7.53 -2.13 -1.22
CA ILE A 33 -8.54 -3.13 -1.53
C ILE A 33 -8.31 -3.65 -2.94
N GLY A 34 -8.29 -4.97 -3.08
CA GLY A 34 -8.22 -5.66 -4.35
C GLY A 34 -6.83 -6.19 -4.68
N PRO A 35 -6.74 -7.00 -5.73
CA PRO A 35 -5.46 -7.58 -6.14
C PRO A 35 -4.53 -6.50 -6.69
N LEU A 36 -3.26 -6.60 -6.32
CA LEU A 36 -2.23 -5.68 -6.82
C LEU A 36 -1.46 -6.30 -7.98
N PHE A 37 -2.11 -6.35 -9.13
CA PHE A 37 -1.51 -6.70 -10.41
C PHE A 37 -0.90 -5.45 -11.04
N PHE A 38 0.02 -5.64 -11.99
CA PHE A 38 0.85 -4.59 -12.57
C PHE A 38 0.10 -3.27 -12.83
N ALA A 39 -0.90 -3.26 -13.72
CA ALA A 39 -1.61 -2.03 -14.10
C ALA A 39 -2.43 -1.45 -12.94
N ALA A 40 -3.09 -2.31 -12.17
CA ALA A 40 -3.88 -1.91 -11.02
C ALA A 40 -3.01 -1.28 -9.93
N ALA A 41 -1.84 -1.89 -9.67
CA ALA A 41 -0.90 -1.37 -8.68
C ALA A 41 -0.33 -0.01 -9.10
N GLU A 42 0.02 0.15 -10.36
CA GLU A 42 0.51 1.43 -10.88
C GLU A 42 -0.50 2.55 -10.63
N GLY A 43 -1.76 2.32 -10.98
CA GLY A 43 -2.82 3.30 -10.77
C GLY A 43 -3.05 3.61 -9.30
N LEU A 44 -3.02 2.59 -8.44
CA LEU A 44 -3.21 2.76 -7.01
C LEU A 44 -2.10 3.61 -6.40
N PHE A 45 -0.83 3.32 -6.72
CA PHE A 45 0.29 4.08 -6.15
C PHE A 45 0.39 5.48 -6.73
N THR A 46 -0.03 5.69 -7.98
CA THR A 46 -0.14 7.03 -8.55
C THR A 46 -1.19 7.86 -7.80
N ASP A 47 -2.35 7.27 -7.51
CA ASP A 47 -3.38 7.93 -6.68
C ASP A 47 -2.84 8.23 -5.28
N LEU A 48 -2.14 7.26 -4.68
CA LEU A 48 -1.59 7.44 -3.34
C LEU A 48 -0.59 8.60 -3.30
N GLU A 49 0.24 8.77 -4.32
CA GLU A 49 1.20 9.88 -4.39
C GLU A 49 0.52 11.24 -4.26
N THR A 50 -0.69 11.40 -4.77
CA THR A 50 -1.42 12.66 -4.66
C THR A 50 -1.96 12.92 -3.26
N ARG A 51 -2.09 11.87 -2.44
CA ARG A 51 -2.70 11.96 -1.11
C ARG A 51 -1.70 12.12 0.02
N ILE A 52 -0.43 11.83 -0.22
CA ILE A 52 0.58 11.79 0.85
C ILE A 52 1.33 13.11 1.05
N THR A 53 1.04 14.13 0.25
CA THR A 53 1.67 15.44 0.38
C THR A 53 1.41 16.02 1.77
N GLY A 54 2.48 16.42 2.47
CA GLY A 54 2.35 16.97 3.82
C GLY A 54 2.17 15.94 4.92
N LYS A 55 2.19 14.64 4.60
CA LYS A 55 2.03 13.60 5.60
C LYS A 55 3.38 13.12 6.10
N ARG A 56 3.54 12.97 7.42
CA ARG A 56 4.75 12.37 8.01
C ARG A 56 4.62 10.86 8.17
N ILE A 57 3.39 10.35 8.30
CA ILE A 57 3.10 8.91 8.43
C ILE A 57 1.92 8.56 7.55
N VAL A 58 2.09 7.51 6.75
CA VAL A 58 1.03 6.94 5.91
C VAL A 58 0.90 5.47 6.29
N VAL A 59 -0.25 5.08 6.83
CA VAL A 59 -0.54 3.68 7.18
C VAL A 59 -1.43 3.09 6.11
N LEU A 60 -0.97 1.99 5.51
CA LEU A 60 -1.74 1.22 4.55
C LEU A 60 -2.10 -0.14 5.13
N LYS A 61 -3.38 -0.39 5.29
CA LYS A 61 -3.91 -1.66 5.77
C LYS A 61 -4.15 -2.58 4.57
N TRP A 62 -3.54 -3.76 4.57
CA TRP A 62 -3.51 -4.67 3.42
C TRP A 62 -4.37 -5.94 3.59
N ASP A 63 -5.24 -6.00 4.56
CA ASP A 63 -6.08 -7.19 4.81
C ASP A 63 -7.04 -7.52 3.67
N ALA A 64 -7.27 -6.60 2.75
CA ALA A 64 -8.10 -6.80 1.57
C ALA A 64 -7.29 -6.94 0.27
N VAL A 65 -5.98 -7.19 0.37
CA VAL A 65 -5.11 -7.47 -0.78
C VAL A 65 -4.80 -8.97 -0.82
N PRO A 66 -5.51 -9.75 -1.63
CA PRO A 66 -5.31 -11.20 -1.67
C PRO A 66 -4.05 -11.61 -2.42
N VAL A 67 -3.64 -10.83 -3.41
CA VAL A 67 -2.53 -11.17 -4.31
C VAL A 67 -1.71 -9.94 -4.64
N LEU A 68 -0.39 -10.12 -4.60
CA LEU A 68 0.61 -9.16 -5.09
C LEU A 68 1.49 -9.91 -6.08
N ASP A 69 1.45 -9.55 -7.36
CA ASP A 69 2.31 -10.17 -8.37
C ASP A 69 3.64 -9.42 -8.51
N ALA A 70 4.52 -9.92 -9.38
CA ALA A 70 5.83 -9.32 -9.59
C ALA A 70 5.72 -7.86 -10.07
N GLY A 71 4.76 -7.58 -10.95
CA GLY A 71 4.52 -6.22 -11.44
C GLY A 71 4.01 -5.29 -10.35
N GLY A 72 3.12 -5.79 -9.50
CA GLY A 72 2.63 -5.04 -8.34
C GLY A 72 3.73 -4.76 -7.33
N LEU A 73 4.59 -5.75 -7.09
CA LEU A 73 5.74 -5.58 -6.21
C LEU A 73 6.69 -4.51 -6.74
N ASP A 74 6.97 -4.52 -8.03
CA ASP A 74 7.82 -3.52 -8.67
C ASP A 74 7.23 -2.11 -8.51
N ALA A 75 5.93 -1.97 -8.72
CA ALA A 75 5.23 -0.69 -8.52
C ALA A 75 5.33 -0.22 -7.06
N PHE A 76 5.18 -1.14 -6.11
CA PHE A 76 5.34 -0.85 -4.69
C PHE A 76 6.75 -0.37 -4.37
N GLN A 77 7.78 -1.08 -4.85
CA GLN A 77 9.17 -0.70 -4.60
C GLN A 77 9.51 0.67 -5.18
N ARG A 78 9.02 0.96 -6.39
CA ARG A 78 9.22 2.28 -7.00
C ARG A 78 8.53 3.39 -6.20
N PHE A 79 7.35 3.11 -5.70
CA PHE A 79 6.63 4.05 -4.83
C PHE A 79 7.43 4.35 -3.55
N VAL A 80 7.96 3.32 -2.90
CA VAL A 80 8.77 3.49 -1.67
C VAL A 80 9.97 4.39 -1.94
N LYS A 81 10.63 4.21 -3.09
CA LYS A 81 11.79 5.04 -3.47
C LYS A 81 11.42 6.51 -3.68
N ARG A 82 10.16 6.77 -4.07
CA ARG A 82 9.67 8.13 -4.35
C ARG A 82 8.98 8.79 -3.16
N LEU A 83 8.94 8.14 -2.01
CA LEU A 83 8.36 8.76 -0.81
C LEU A 83 9.01 10.10 -0.53
N PRO A 84 8.24 11.15 -0.22
CA PRO A 84 8.81 12.42 0.20
C PRO A 84 9.71 12.25 1.42
N GLU A 85 10.73 13.06 1.51
CA GLU A 85 11.58 13.10 2.71
C GLU A 85 10.73 13.44 3.92
N GLY A 86 10.94 12.73 5.03
CA GLY A 86 10.15 12.92 6.25
C GLY A 86 8.83 12.17 6.27
N CYS A 87 8.51 11.42 5.22
CA CYS A 87 7.31 10.59 5.16
C CYS A 87 7.67 9.12 5.37
N GLU A 88 7.05 8.48 6.37
CA GLU A 88 7.20 7.05 6.62
C GLU A 88 5.95 6.29 6.19
N LEU A 89 6.16 5.27 5.38
CA LEU A 89 5.12 4.33 4.96
C LEU A 89 5.07 3.16 5.93
N ARG A 90 3.92 2.91 6.52
CA ARG A 90 3.69 1.79 7.44
C ARG A 90 2.68 0.84 6.83
N ILE A 91 3.09 -0.41 6.63
CA ILE A 91 2.25 -1.46 6.07
C ILE A 91 1.73 -2.33 7.20
N SER A 92 0.43 -2.56 7.26
CA SER A 92 -0.17 -3.41 8.27
C SER A 92 -1.07 -4.48 7.65
N ASN A 93 -1.31 -5.54 8.41
CA ASN A 93 -2.29 -6.58 8.07
C ASN A 93 -2.00 -7.30 6.74
N LEU A 94 -0.72 -7.54 6.43
CA LEU A 94 -0.37 -8.29 5.22
C LEU A 94 -0.96 -9.69 5.27
N GLU A 95 -1.65 -10.07 4.20
CA GLU A 95 -2.10 -11.44 4.00
C GLU A 95 -0.92 -12.33 3.56
N PHE A 96 -1.12 -13.64 3.61
CA PHE A 96 -0.04 -14.60 3.41
C PHE A 96 0.69 -14.41 2.07
N GLN A 97 -0.07 -14.30 0.95
CA GLN A 97 0.56 -14.24 -0.36
C GLN A 97 1.36 -12.96 -0.58
N PRO A 98 0.83 -11.75 -0.29
CA PRO A 98 1.64 -10.54 -0.38
C PRO A 98 2.87 -10.57 0.54
N LEU A 99 2.72 -11.06 1.77
CA LEU A 99 3.84 -11.20 2.70
C LEU A 99 4.93 -12.10 2.13
N ARG A 100 4.54 -13.26 1.59
CA ARG A 100 5.47 -14.21 0.98
C ARG A 100 6.17 -13.61 -0.23
N THR A 101 5.44 -12.90 -1.09
CA THR A 101 6.01 -12.24 -2.27
C THR A 101 7.07 -11.23 -1.86
N MET A 102 6.77 -10.39 -0.87
CA MET A 102 7.72 -9.41 -0.36
C MET A 102 8.94 -10.08 0.29
N ALA A 103 8.72 -11.11 1.11
CA ALA A 103 9.79 -11.83 1.80
C ALA A 103 10.76 -12.47 0.81
N ARG A 104 10.23 -13.11 -0.24
CA ARG A 104 11.05 -13.76 -1.28
C ARG A 104 11.86 -12.75 -2.08
N ALA A 105 11.35 -11.54 -2.24
CA ALA A 105 12.07 -10.47 -2.94
C ALA A 105 13.08 -9.76 -2.04
N GLY A 106 13.17 -10.14 -0.76
CA GLY A 106 14.11 -9.54 0.17
C GLY A 106 13.73 -8.15 0.64
N ILE A 107 12.44 -7.81 0.63
CA ILE A 107 11.97 -6.52 1.12
C ILE A 107 12.24 -6.44 2.62
N GLN A 108 12.93 -5.40 3.04
CA GLN A 108 13.28 -5.16 4.44
C GLN A 108 12.72 -3.81 4.89
N PRO A 109 12.45 -3.64 6.19
CA PRO A 109 12.15 -2.32 6.73
C PRO A 109 13.30 -1.36 6.45
N ILE A 110 12.96 -0.09 6.24
CA ILE A 110 13.93 0.99 6.02
C ILE A 110 13.66 2.04 7.10
N PRO A 111 14.58 2.25 8.05
CA PRO A 111 14.34 3.19 9.15
C PRO A 111 13.87 4.56 8.66
N GLY A 112 12.76 5.03 9.21
CA GLY A 112 12.18 6.32 8.85
C GLY A 112 11.45 6.35 7.51
N ARG A 113 11.42 5.25 6.75
CA ARG A 113 10.85 5.21 5.40
C ARG A 113 9.81 4.11 5.23
N LEU A 114 10.09 2.90 5.69
CA LEU A 114 9.22 1.73 5.50
C LEU A 114 9.25 0.85 6.74
N ALA A 115 8.08 0.58 7.30
CA ALA A 115 7.93 -0.29 8.44
C ALA A 115 6.73 -1.21 8.25
N PHE A 116 6.75 -2.36 8.94
CA PHE A 116 5.70 -3.38 8.85
C PHE A 116 5.15 -3.66 10.24
N PHE A 117 3.83 -3.84 10.32
CA PHE A 117 3.13 -4.07 11.59
C PHE A 117 2.09 -5.18 11.42
N PRO A 118 1.78 -5.94 12.49
CA PRO A 118 0.79 -7.02 12.39
C PRO A 118 -0.63 -6.49 12.16
N ASN A 119 -0.95 -5.29 12.68
CA ASN A 119 -2.27 -4.70 12.54
C ASN A 119 -2.18 -3.17 12.60
N ARG A 120 -3.31 -2.52 12.32
CA ARG A 120 -3.41 -1.06 12.29
C ARG A 120 -3.09 -0.44 13.65
N ASP A 121 -3.57 -1.04 14.74
CA ASP A 121 -3.37 -0.47 16.08
C ASP A 121 -1.89 -0.45 16.43
N ALA A 122 -1.15 -1.50 16.09
CA ALA A 122 0.31 -1.52 16.28
C ALA A 122 0.99 -0.46 15.43
N ALA A 123 0.52 -0.23 14.21
CA ALA A 123 1.08 0.78 13.31
C ALA A 123 0.83 2.22 13.80
N LEU A 124 -0.16 2.43 14.68
CA LEU A 124 -0.52 3.74 15.20
C LEU A 124 -0.14 3.94 16.66
N ALA A 125 0.48 2.97 17.30
CA ALA A 125 0.68 2.97 18.76
C ALA A 125 1.59 4.11 19.26
N ASP A 126 2.49 4.61 18.44
CA ASP A 126 3.48 5.64 18.80
C ASP A 126 3.15 7.04 18.24
N ILE A 127 1.93 7.23 17.78
CA ILE A 127 1.51 8.49 17.13
C ILE A 127 1.04 9.55 18.10
#